data_b5d29c487753ae1019592141a765f9a4
#
_entry.id   b5d29c487753ae1019592141a765f9a4
#
_cell.length_a   1.000
_cell.length_b   1.000
_cell.length_c   1.000
_cell.angle_alpha   90.00
_cell.angle_beta   90.00
_cell.angle_gamma   90.00
#
_symmetry.space_group_name_H-M   'P 1'
#
loop_
_entity.id
_entity.type
_entity.pdbx_description
1 polymer ?
#
loop_
_entity_poly.entity_id
_entity_poly.type
_entity_poly.pdbx_seq_one_letter_code
_entity_poly.pdbx_strand_id
1 'polypeptide(L)'
;MIGKGVKNSMASDDNNNGNGQLILDSRTKTKKPSMYKVIMLNDDYTPMEFVVHVLQKFFGRSSGEATQIMLNVHQRGVGVCGVYSFEIAESKAQKTIDYARKNDHPLQLQLEKE
;
A
#
# COMPACT_ATOMS: atom_id res chain seq x y z
N MET A 1 12.59 -21.44 -6.47
CA MET A 1 12.33 -22.00 -7.05
C MET A 1 12.61 -22.07 -7.98
N ILE A 2 12.34 -22.07 -6.76
CA ILE A 2 12.18 -22.53 -7.25
C ILE A 2 12.59 -22.68 -7.87
N GLY A 3 12.54 -22.58 -6.93
CA GLY A 3 12.57 -23.36 -7.29
C GLY A 3 12.99 -23.45 -7.89
N LYS A 4 12.69 -23.70 -7.27
CA LYS A 4 12.68 -24.24 -7.60
C LYS A 4 13.06 -24.31 -7.94
N GLY A 5 13.19 -24.32 -7.14
CA GLY A 5 13.18 -24.98 -7.27
C GLY A 5 13.68 -24.89 -7.76
N VAL A 6 13.83 -25.32 -7.28
CA VAL A 6 13.87 -25.76 -7.65
C VAL A 6 14.30 -25.66 -7.95
N LYS A 7 14.08 -25.61 -6.90
CA LYS A 7 14.13 -26.01 -7.02
C LYS A 7 14.54 -25.85 -7.22
N ASN A 8 14.68 -26.16 -6.50
CA ASN A 8 14.64 -26.49 -6.67
C ASN A 8 15.02 -26.28 -6.76
N SER A 9 15.08 -26.44 -5.95
CA SER A 9 14.93 -26.85 -5.90
C SER A 9 15.30 -26.76 -6.05
N MET A 10 15.20 -26.86 -5.06
CA MET A 10 15.03 -27.31 -4.92
C MET A 10 15.21 -27.32 -4.97
N ALA A 11 15.72 -27.32 -4.76
CA ALA A 11 15.44 -27.87 -4.74
C ALA A 11 15.55 -27.85 -4.73
N SER A 12 15.39 -27.78 -3.85
CA SER A 12 14.93 -28.15 -3.72
C SER A 12 15.05 -27.96 -3.78
N ASP A 13 15.24 -28.18 -2.94
CA ASP A 13 14.77 -28.50 -2.88
C ASP A 13 14.85 -28.38 -2.89
N ASP A 14 15.23 -28.58 -2.42
CA ASP A 14 14.75 -29.01 -2.29
C ASP A 14 14.79 -28.93 -2.23
N ASN A 15 15.14 -29.19 -1.77
CA ASN A 15 14.62 -29.66 -1.67
C ASN A 15 14.54 -29.56 -1.54
N ASN A 16 14.78 -29.77 -0.91
CA ASN A 16 14.13 -30.20 -0.76
C ASN A 16 13.98 -30.11 -0.64
N ASN A 17 14.11 -30.21 -0.03
CA ASN A 17 13.36 -30.62 0.18
C ASN A 17 13.09 -30.61 0.25
N GLY A 18 13.65 -30.65 0.86
CA GLY A 18 13.15 -31.21 0.96
C GLY A 18 12.82 -31.11 0.95
N ASN A 19 12.63 -31.13 1.23
CA ASN A 19 11.88 -31.32 1.26
C ASN A 19 11.49 -31.04 1.13
N GLY A 20 11.83 -30.88 1.83
CA GLY A 20 11.36 -31.08 1.71
C GLY A 20 11.02 -30.75 1.71
N GLN A 21 10.91 -30.52 1.97
CA GLN A 21 10.39 -30.42 1.86
C GLN A 21 10.07 -29.99 1.83
N LEU A 22 10.06 -29.60 2.33
CA LEU A 22 9.69 -29.43 2.12
C LEU A 22 9.32 -28.99 2.06
N ILE A 23 9.34 -28.62 2.41
CA ILE A 23 8.86 -28.33 2.30
C ILE A 23 8.42 -27.98 2.25
N LEU A 24 8.31 -27.71 2.35
CA LEU A 24 7.68 -27.39 2.30
C LEU A 24 7.13 -27.10 2.56
N ASP A 25 7.10 -26.89 2.60
CA ASP A 25 6.40 -26.46 2.90
C ASP A 25 6.04 -26.12 3.28
N SER A 26 6.22 -25.99 3.43
CA SER A 26 5.78 -25.50 3.81
C SER A 26 5.48 -24.97 3.96
N ARG A 27 5.50 -24.97 4.23
CA ARG A 27 5.20 -24.41 4.20
C ARG A 27 4.68 -23.93 4.47
N THR A 28 4.86 -24.02 4.90
CA THR A 28 4.38 -23.61 5.22
C THR A 28 3.58 -22.95 5.36
N LYS A 29 3.11 -23.07 5.93
CA LYS A 29 2.23 -22.22 6.07
C LYS A 29 2.46 -20.88 6.41
N THR A 30 2.43 -20.07 5.64
CA THR A 30 2.80 -18.73 5.80
C THR A 30 1.59 -17.89 6.05
N LYS A 31 1.63 -17.11 7.10
CA LYS A 31 0.59 -16.14 7.33
C LYS A 31 0.69 -15.05 6.29
N LYS A 32 -0.45 -14.63 5.80
CA LYS A 32 -0.48 -13.43 4.97
C LYS A 32 -0.06 -12.24 5.81
N PRO A 33 0.78 -11.35 5.30
CA PRO A 33 1.11 -10.13 6.02
C PRO A 33 -0.15 -9.27 6.19
N SER A 34 -0.22 -8.54 7.28
CA SER A 34 -1.30 -7.61 7.51
C SER A 34 -1.30 -6.52 6.44
N MET A 35 -2.48 -6.11 6.04
CA MET A 35 -2.64 -5.02 5.09
C MET A 35 -2.98 -3.74 5.86
N TYR A 36 -2.62 -2.62 5.28
CA TYR A 36 -2.81 -1.31 5.89
C TYR A 36 -3.52 -0.37 4.93
N LYS A 37 -4.48 0.36 5.47
CA LYS A 37 -5.15 1.41 4.73
C LYS A 37 -4.34 2.68 4.87
N VAL A 38 -4.16 3.39 3.76
CA VAL A 38 -3.63 4.75 3.81
C VAL A 38 -4.83 5.68 3.85
N ILE A 39 -4.98 6.39 4.95
CA ILE A 39 -6.13 7.25 5.17
C ILE A 39 -5.71 8.70 5.07
N MET A 40 -6.41 9.45 4.23
CA MET A 40 -6.19 10.87 4.05
C MET A 40 -7.17 11.64 4.95
N LEU A 41 -6.64 12.62 5.65
CA LEU A 41 -7.42 13.43 6.57
C LEU A 41 -7.74 14.78 5.93
N ASN A 42 -8.93 15.27 6.19
CA ASN A 42 -9.33 16.59 5.71
C ASN A 42 -8.59 17.69 6.47
N ASP A 43 -8.27 18.76 5.75
CA ASP A 43 -7.78 20.01 6.36
C ASP A 43 -8.35 21.16 5.56
N ASP A 44 -8.27 22.37 6.12
CA ASP A 44 -8.94 23.54 5.55
C ASP A 44 -8.09 24.26 4.50
N TYR A 45 -6.87 23.80 4.24
CA TYR A 45 -5.92 24.56 3.44
C TYR A 45 -5.50 23.88 2.16
N THR A 46 -5.54 22.56 2.09
CA THR A 46 -5.14 21.81 0.91
C THR A 46 -6.24 21.89 -0.15
N PRO A 47 -5.93 22.40 -1.35
CA PRO A 47 -6.95 22.50 -2.41
C PRO A 47 -7.46 21.14 -2.86
N MET A 48 -8.74 21.06 -3.22
CA MET A 48 -9.36 19.82 -3.71
C MET A 48 -8.66 19.27 -4.94
N GLU A 49 -8.26 20.15 -5.88
CA GLU A 49 -7.58 19.69 -7.08
C GLU A 49 -6.20 19.10 -6.77
N PHE A 50 -5.55 19.59 -5.73
CA PHE A 50 -4.28 19.00 -5.28
C PHE A 50 -4.49 17.59 -4.73
N VAL A 51 -5.57 17.40 -3.97
CA VAL A 51 -5.93 16.09 -3.42
C VAL A 51 -6.18 15.10 -4.56
N VAL A 52 -6.95 15.48 -5.57
CA VAL A 52 -7.18 14.63 -6.73
C VAL A 52 -5.86 14.30 -7.43
N HIS A 53 -5.01 15.30 -7.59
CA HIS A 53 -3.70 15.12 -8.24
C HIS A 53 -2.84 14.09 -7.53
N VAL A 54 -2.70 14.18 -6.21
CA VAL A 54 -1.85 13.23 -5.46
C VAL A 54 -2.44 11.83 -5.45
N LEU A 55 -3.76 11.71 -5.46
CA LEU A 55 -4.40 10.41 -5.52
C LEU A 55 -4.12 9.70 -6.84
N GLN A 56 -4.07 10.45 -7.92
CA GLN A 56 -3.70 9.90 -9.22
C GLN A 56 -2.20 9.61 -9.30
N LYS A 57 -1.38 10.53 -8.81
CA LYS A 57 0.07 10.44 -8.94
C LYS A 57 0.69 9.36 -8.07
N PHE A 58 0.27 9.26 -6.82
CA PHE A 58 0.92 8.36 -5.84
C PHE A 58 0.12 7.09 -5.58
N PHE A 59 -1.18 7.11 -5.80
CA PHE A 59 -2.04 5.96 -5.50
C PHE A 59 -2.64 5.32 -6.75
N GLY A 60 -2.28 5.84 -7.93
CA GLY A 60 -2.70 5.25 -9.19
C GLY A 60 -4.21 5.25 -9.42
N ARG A 61 -4.92 6.16 -8.78
CA ARG A 61 -6.37 6.22 -8.94
C ARG A 61 -6.74 6.86 -10.26
N SER A 62 -7.84 6.40 -10.85
CA SER A 62 -8.39 7.07 -12.01
C SER A 62 -8.95 8.43 -11.60
N SER A 63 -9.23 9.29 -12.56
CA SER A 63 -9.81 10.60 -12.30
C SER A 63 -11.11 10.47 -11.50
N GLY A 64 -11.98 9.55 -11.89
CA GLY A 64 -13.25 9.34 -11.20
C GLY A 64 -13.07 8.82 -9.78
N GLU A 65 -12.19 7.83 -9.58
CA GLU A 65 -11.90 7.30 -8.26
C GLU A 65 -11.28 8.37 -7.36
N ALA A 66 -10.32 9.11 -7.89
CA ALA A 66 -9.65 10.17 -7.13
C ALA A 66 -10.65 11.24 -6.69
N THR A 67 -11.54 11.62 -7.58
CA THR A 67 -12.59 12.60 -7.27
C THR A 67 -13.51 12.08 -6.17
N GLN A 68 -13.90 10.81 -6.25
CA GLN A 68 -14.78 10.22 -5.22
C GLN A 68 -14.10 10.18 -3.87
N ILE A 69 -12.81 9.81 -3.83
CA ILE A 69 -12.05 9.79 -2.57
C ILE A 69 -11.93 11.21 -2.02
N MET A 70 -11.64 12.18 -2.89
CA MET A 70 -11.54 13.58 -2.48
C MET A 70 -12.84 14.06 -1.86
N LEU A 71 -13.98 13.71 -2.46
CA LEU A 71 -15.27 14.08 -1.90
C LEU A 71 -15.52 13.44 -0.55
N ASN A 72 -15.11 12.18 -0.36
CA ASN A 72 -15.22 11.52 0.93
C ASN A 72 -14.38 12.25 2.00
N VAL A 73 -13.17 12.63 1.65
CA VAL A 73 -12.31 13.39 2.57
C VAL A 73 -12.96 14.70 2.95
N HIS A 74 -13.49 15.42 1.96
CA HIS A 74 -14.11 16.71 2.19
C HIS A 74 -15.40 16.61 3.01
N GLN A 75 -16.25 15.64 2.70
CA GLN A 75 -17.57 15.54 3.31
C GLN A 75 -17.59 14.75 4.61
N ARG A 76 -16.71 13.76 4.76
CA ARG A 76 -16.69 12.86 5.91
C ARG A 76 -15.48 13.05 6.81
N GLY A 77 -14.53 13.87 6.38
CA GLY A 77 -13.32 14.12 7.15
C GLY A 77 -12.18 13.16 6.89
N VAL A 78 -12.45 12.01 6.29
CA VAL A 78 -11.44 11.00 5.97
C VAL A 78 -11.79 10.29 4.67
N GLY A 79 -10.76 9.77 3.99
CA GLY A 79 -10.95 8.94 2.80
C GLY A 79 -9.81 7.93 2.70
N VAL A 80 -10.13 6.73 2.21
CA VAL A 80 -9.14 5.68 2.02
C VAL A 80 -8.51 5.83 0.65
N CYS A 81 -7.20 6.07 0.62
CA CYS A 81 -6.45 6.22 -0.64
C CYS A 81 -6.18 4.87 -1.28
N GLY A 82 -5.93 3.86 -0.47
CA GLY A 82 -5.65 2.52 -0.93
C GLY A 82 -5.27 1.61 0.23
N VAL A 83 -5.10 0.32 -0.09
CA VAL A 83 -4.74 -0.71 0.91
C VAL A 83 -3.53 -1.44 0.39
N TYR A 84 -2.49 -1.54 1.21
CA TYR A 84 -1.19 -2.09 0.81
C TYR A 84 -0.54 -2.80 1.99
N SER A 85 0.55 -3.54 1.70
CA SER A 85 1.41 -4.01 2.79
C SER A 85 1.97 -2.80 3.54
N PHE A 86 2.41 -3.01 4.77
CA PHE A 86 2.90 -1.90 5.61
C PHE A 86 3.97 -1.07 4.91
N GLU A 87 4.97 -1.72 4.34
CA GLU A 87 6.09 -1.01 3.73
C GLU A 87 5.67 -0.16 2.54
N ILE A 88 4.79 -0.69 1.72
CA ILE A 88 4.30 0.04 0.56
C ILE A 88 3.40 1.19 1.01
N ALA A 89 2.53 0.95 1.98
CA ALA A 89 1.64 1.98 2.51
C ALA A 89 2.45 3.13 3.11
N GLU A 90 3.47 2.80 3.90
CA GLU A 90 4.33 3.81 4.52
C GLU A 90 5.07 4.63 3.47
N SER A 91 5.63 3.96 2.46
CA SER A 91 6.36 4.64 1.40
C SER A 91 5.46 5.59 0.62
N LYS A 92 4.27 5.13 0.24
CA LYS A 92 3.33 5.98 -0.50
C LYS A 92 2.86 7.16 0.33
N ALA A 93 2.55 6.94 1.60
CA ALA A 93 2.12 8.00 2.50
C ALA A 93 3.23 9.04 2.67
N GLN A 94 4.47 8.60 2.90
CA GLN A 94 5.59 9.52 3.11
C GLN A 94 5.87 10.35 1.86
N LYS A 95 5.89 9.71 0.69
CA LYS A 95 6.11 10.43 -0.57
C LYS A 95 5.04 11.48 -0.81
N THR A 96 3.80 11.15 -0.50
CA THR A 96 2.67 12.07 -0.68
C THR A 96 2.80 13.27 0.27
N ILE A 97 3.12 12.99 1.54
CA ILE A 97 3.31 14.05 2.53
C ILE A 97 4.45 14.98 2.11
N ASP A 98 5.59 14.42 1.70
CA ASP A 98 6.73 15.21 1.29
C ASP A 98 6.39 16.11 0.10
N TYR A 99 5.66 15.54 -0.87
CA TYR A 99 5.23 16.29 -2.04
C TYR A 99 4.28 17.44 -1.65
N ALA A 100 3.36 17.16 -0.73
CA ALA A 100 2.42 18.17 -0.25
C ALA A 100 3.18 19.31 0.46
N ARG A 101 4.15 18.97 1.29
CA ARG A 101 4.94 19.99 2.00
C ARG A 101 5.75 20.85 1.03
N LYS A 102 6.29 20.25 -0.03
CA LYS A 102 7.00 21.03 -1.07
C LYS A 102 6.09 22.03 -1.75
N ASN A 103 4.80 21.76 -1.79
CA ASN A 103 3.83 22.64 -2.40
C ASN A 103 3.06 23.48 -1.37
N ASP A 104 3.58 23.53 -0.14
CA ASP A 104 3.04 24.33 0.94
C ASP A 104 1.62 23.93 1.36
N HIS A 105 1.31 22.64 1.23
CA HIS A 105 0.00 22.12 1.66
C HIS A 105 0.18 21.23 2.90
N PRO A 106 -0.64 21.43 3.94
CA PRO A 106 -0.51 20.68 5.20
C PRO A 106 -1.26 19.34 5.18
N LEU A 107 -1.35 18.71 4.03
CA LEU A 107 -2.04 17.44 3.88
C LEU A 107 -1.49 16.39 4.82
N GLN A 108 -2.37 15.64 5.48
CA GLN A 108 -1.99 14.59 6.41
C GLN A 108 -2.56 13.26 6.00
N LEU A 109 -1.73 12.22 6.17
CA LEU A 109 -2.13 10.85 5.94
C LEU A 109 -1.71 10.03 7.15
N GLN A 110 -2.46 8.96 7.39
CA GLN A 110 -2.10 8.01 8.43
C GLN A 110 -2.35 6.59 7.95
N LEU A 111 -1.72 5.65 8.61
CA LEU A 111 -1.90 4.24 8.30
C LEU A 111 -2.78 3.61 9.36
N GLU A 112 -3.66 2.73 8.90
CA GLU A 112 -4.54 1.99 9.80
C GLU A 112 -4.53 0.54 9.38
N LYS A 113 -4.23 -0.35 10.32
CA LYS A 113 -4.24 -1.77 10.04
C LYS A 113 -5.66 -2.20 9.68
N GLU A 114 -5.78 -2.92 8.58
CA GLU A 114 -7.06 -3.39 8.09
C GLU A 114 -7.70 -4.46 8.97
#